data_768bd0d9221eb053f69f9328602088c5
#
_entry.id   768bd0d9221eb053f69f9328602088c5
#
_cell.length_a   1.000
_cell.length_b   1.000
_cell.length_c   1.000
_cell.angle_alpha   90.00
_cell.angle_beta   90.00
_cell.angle_gamma   90.00
#
_symmetry.space_group_name_H-M   'P 1'
#
loop_
_entity.id
_entity.type
_entity.pdbx_description
1 polymer ?
#
loop_
_entity_poly.entity_id
_entity_poly.type
_entity_poly.pdbx_seq_one_letter_code
_entity_poly.pdbx_strand_id
1 'polypeptide(L)'
;MPNGESPGRDVDPESNLDREAQLDRAFLALADPARRRLIARLSRGPATVNELAEPFAMTKQGVSKHIQVLEGAGLITRTREGQRRPCHLDPAALEALTAWIDTYRLVAERQFRRLDAVLTEMQSDASLHGTLHIEHTKAGEK
;
A
#
# COMPACT_ATOMS: atom_id res chain seq x y z
N MET A 1 3.27 27.52 37.58
CA MET A 1 2.76 27.29 36.20
C MET A 1 3.49 26.13 35.62
N PRO A 2 2.86 24.97 35.46
CA PRO A 2 3.53 23.88 34.81
C PRO A 2 3.60 24.15 33.31
N ASN A 3 4.80 24.27 32.81
CA ASN A 3 5.04 24.34 31.41
C ASN A 3 4.63 22.97 30.79
N GLY A 4 3.63 23.00 29.94
CA GLY A 4 3.23 21.85 29.16
C GLY A 4 4.30 21.52 28.15
N GLU A 5 5.34 20.81 28.57
CA GLU A 5 6.18 20.06 27.66
C GLU A 5 5.37 18.86 27.23
N SER A 6 4.85 18.92 26.02
CA SER A 6 4.39 17.72 25.34
C SER A 6 5.59 16.78 25.26
N PRO A 7 5.50 15.56 25.82
CA PRO A 7 6.56 14.59 25.60
C PRO A 7 6.60 14.31 24.10
N GLY A 8 7.65 14.77 23.46
CA GLY A 8 8.02 14.27 22.17
C GLY A 8 7.97 12.76 22.27
N ARG A 9 7.22 12.10 21.41
CA ARG A 9 7.21 10.65 21.33
C ARG A 9 8.63 10.24 20.95
N ASP A 10 9.42 9.95 21.99
CA ASP A 10 10.67 9.23 21.82
C ASP A 10 10.28 7.87 21.26
N VAL A 11 10.29 7.76 19.94
CA VAL A 11 10.12 6.49 19.26
C VAL A 11 11.42 5.75 19.56
N ASP A 12 11.33 4.75 20.43
CA ASP A 12 12.45 3.90 20.77
C ASP A 12 13.09 3.38 19.49
N PRO A 13 14.40 3.61 19.29
CA PRO A 13 15.07 3.17 18.06
C PRO A 13 14.97 1.66 17.84
N GLU A 14 14.86 0.85 18.89
CA GLU A 14 14.63 -0.59 18.80
C GLU A 14 13.27 -0.91 18.21
N SER A 15 12.21 -0.21 18.60
CA SER A 15 10.87 -0.43 18.07
C SER A 15 10.76 -0.05 16.59
N ASN A 16 11.56 0.91 16.14
CA ASN A 16 11.61 1.31 14.74
C ASN A 16 12.31 0.26 13.86
N LEU A 17 13.41 -0.30 14.35
CA LEU A 17 14.12 -1.39 13.66
C LEU A 17 13.24 -2.64 13.54
N ASP A 18 12.46 -2.97 14.56
CA ASP A 18 11.53 -4.09 14.52
C ASP A 18 10.41 -3.88 13.50
N ARG A 19 9.89 -2.67 13.39
CA ARG A 19 8.89 -2.31 12.39
C ARG A 19 9.44 -2.40 10.96
N GLU A 20 10.65 -1.94 10.74
CA GLU A 20 11.32 -2.05 9.44
C GLU A 20 11.55 -3.50 9.06
N ALA A 21 12.01 -4.33 9.99
CA ALA A 21 12.22 -5.76 9.78
C ALA A 21 10.90 -6.49 9.48
N GLN A 22 9.80 -6.11 10.12
CA GLN A 22 8.47 -6.65 9.81
C GLN A 22 8.00 -6.25 8.42
N LEU A 23 8.20 -5.00 8.02
CA LEU A 23 7.89 -4.51 6.67
C LEU A 23 8.68 -5.29 5.61
N ASP A 24 9.97 -5.50 5.83
CA ASP A 24 10.83 -6.26 4.92
C ASP A 24 10.32 -7.68 4.73
N ARG A 25 9.97 -8.38 5.80
CA ARG A 25 9.42 -9.73 5.73
C ARG A 25 8.09 -9.78 5.00
N ALA A 26 7.22 -8.81 5.24
CA ALA A 26 5.92 -8.73 4.59
C ALA A 26 6.06 -8.47 3.08
N PHE A 27 6.92 -7.55 2.67
CA PHE A 27 7.20 -7.30 1.25
C PHE A 27 7.83 -8.52 0.57
N LEU A 28 8.80 -9.17 1.20
CA LEU A 28 9.43 -10.38 0.68
C LEU A 28 8.41 -11.53 0.54
N ALA A 29 7.54 -11.70 1.53
CA ALA A 29 6.49 -12.70 1.47
C ALA A 29 5.54 -12.46 0.30
N LEU A 30 5.21 -11.21 -0.01
CA LEU A 30 4.32 -10.84 -1.12
C LEU A 30 5.02 -10.76 -2.47
N ALA A 31 6.34 -10.94 -2.52
CA ALA A 31 7.09 -10.92 -3.79
C ALA A 31 6.87 -12.19 -4.65
N ASP A 32 6.26 -13.22 -4.10
CA ASP A 32 5.95 -14.46 -4.80
C ASP A 32 4.50 -14.49 -5.28
N PRO A 33 4.22 -14.83 -6.55
CA PRO A 33 2.86 -14.84 -7.08
C PRO A 33 1.96 -15.89 -6.44
N ALA A 34 2.47 -17.05 -6.06
CA ALA A 34 1.70 -18.09 -5.38
C ALA A 34 1.23 -17.60 -4.01
N ARG A 35 2.12 -16.93 -3.26
CA ARG A 35 1.76 -16.35 -1.96
C ARG A 35 0.70 -15.26 -2.09
N ARG A 36 0.79 -14.40 -3.12
CA ARG A 36 -0.26 -13.40 -3.38
C ARG A 36 -1.62 -14.05 -3.69
N ARG A 37 -1.65 -15.16 -4.41
CA ARG A 37 -2.89 -15.93 -4.67
C ARG A 37 -3.48 -16.51 -3.38
N LEU A 38 -2.63 -17.00 -2.49
CA LEU A 38 -3.06 -17.50 -1.18
C LEU A 38 -3.69 -16.38 -0.34
N ILE A 39 -3.07 -15.22 -0.31
CA ILE A 39 -3.63 -14.02 0.35
C ILE A 39 -4.99 -13.66 -0.25
N ALA A 40 -5.11 -13.62 -1.56
CA ALA A 40 -6.37 -13.32 -2.25
C ALA A 40 -7.46 -14.34 -1.90
N ARG A 41 -7.12 -15.61 -1.79
CA ARG A 41 -8.07 -16.64 -1.36
C ARG A 41 -8.50 -16.46 0.10
N LEU A 42 -7.55 -16.19 0.99
CA LEU A 42 -7.81 -16.00 2.43
C LEU A 42 -8.56 -14.70 2.73
N SER A 43 -8.51 -13.73 1.84
CA SER A 43 -9.32 -12.51 1.97
C SER A 43 -10.82 -12.78 1.88
N ARG A 44 -11.22 -13.91 1.29
CA ARG A 44 -12.62 -14.33 1.18
C ARG A 44 -13.10 -15.18 2.37
N GLY A 45 -12.18 -15.62 3.20
CA GLY A 45 -12.49 -16.39 4.39
C GLY A 45 -11.35 -17.37 4.74
N PRO A 46 -11.34 -17.88 5.98
CA PRO A 46 -10.35 -18.83 6.42
C PRO A 46 -10.39 -20.14 5.62
N ALA A 47 -9.24 -20.79 5.50
CA ALA A 47 -9.11 -22.05 4.80
C ALA A 47 -7.94 -22.87 5.37
N THR A 48 -8.08 -24.19 5.35
CA THR A 48 -7.02 -25.11 5.71
C THR A 48 -6.00 -25.24 4.56
N VAL A 49 -4.81 -25.79 4.84
CA VAL A 49 -3.81 -26.06 3.81
C VAL A 49 -4.38 -26.96 2.70
N ASN A 50 -5.16 -27.97 3.07
CA ASN A 50 -5.80 -28.86 2.10
C ASN A 50 -6.76 -28.11 1.17
N GLU A 51 -7.58 -27.24 1.72
CA GLU A 51 -8.52 -26.41 0.95
C GLU A 51 -7.78 -25.41 0.05
N LEU A 52 -6.65 -24.88 0.53
CA LEU A 52 -5.82 -23.97 -0.26
C LEU A 52 -5.08 -24.67 -1.39
N ALA A 53 -4.68 -25.93 -1.23
CA ALA A 53 -3.95 -26.68 -2.23
C ALA A 53 -4.81 -27.15 -3.41
N GLU A 54 -6.11 -27.37 -3.19
CA GLU A 54 -7.02 -27.92 -4.21
C GLU A 54 -7.09 -27.10 -5.50
N PRO A 55 -7.32 -25.77 -5.47
CA PRO A 55 -7.41 -24.97 -6.69
C PRO A 55 -6.05 -24.66 -7.33
N PHE A 56 -4.97 -24.89 -6.63
CA PHE A 56 -3.62 -24.69 -7.16
C PHE A 56 -3.04 -26.06 -7.54
N ALA A 57 -2.44 -26.14 -8.72
CA ALA A 57 -1.71 -27.32 -9.15
C ALA A 57 -0.38 -27.48 -8.37
N MET A 58 -0.44 -27.30 -7.08
CA MET A 58 0.69 -27.36 -6.15
C MET A 58 0.51 -28.49 -5.15
N THR A 59 1.60 -29.09 -4.70
CA THR A 59 1.58 -30.06 -3.63
C THR A 59 1.20 -29.40 -2.29
N LYS A 60 0.59 -30.17 -1.39
CA LYS A 60 0.31 -29.70 -0.01
C LYS A 60 1.58 -29.22 0.69
N GLN A 61 2.72 -29.87 0.45
CA GLN A 61 4.01 -29.47 0.99
C GLN A 61 4.46 -28.10 0.47
N GLY A 62 4.27 -27.83 -0.82
CA GLY A 62 4.57 -26.54 -1.44
C GLY A 62 3.70 -25.43 -0.87
N VAL A 63 2.40 -25.67 -0.74
CA VAL A 63 1.47 -24.73 -0.10
C VAL A 63 1.84 -24.50 1.36
N SER A 64 2.16 -25.55 2.09
CA SER A 64 2.57 -25.48 3.50
C SER A 64 3.81 -24.59 3.70
N LYS A 65 4.80 -24.69 2.81
CA LYS A 65 5.99 -23.81 2.84
C LYS A 65 5.64 -22.34 2.61
N HIS A 66 4.77 -22.06 1.65
CA HIS A 66 4.29 -20.71 1.41
C HIS A 66 3.51 -20.15 2.61
N ILE A 67 2.70 -20.96 3.24
CA ILE A 67 1.96 -20.60 4.47
C ILE A 67 2.92 -20.29 5.61
N GLN A 68 3.99 -21.07 5.78
CA GLN A 68 5.02 -20.79 6.78
C GLN A 68 5.70 -19.43 6.57
N VAL A 69 6.02 -19.09 5.34
CA VAL A 69 6.59 -17.78 4.99
C VAL A 69 5.63 -16.64 5.33
N LEU A 70 4.36 -16.79 4.95
CA LEU A 70 3.31 -15.80 5.23
C LEU A 70 3.04 -15.66 6.73
N GLU A 71 3.05 -16.75 7.46
CA GLU A 71 2.90 -16.77 8.93
C GLU A 71 4.08 -16.09 9.62
N GLY A 72 5.31 -16.42 9.18
CA GLY A 72 6.53 -15.76 9.68
C GLY A 72 6.59 -14.25 9.41
N ALA A 73 5.92 -13.79 8.35
CA ALA A 73 5.79 -12.37 8.03
C ALA A 73 4.62 -11.69 8.77
N GLY A 74 3.85 -12.42 9.57
CA GLY A 74 2.70 -11.90 10.29
C GLY A 74 1.45 -11.64 9.43
N LEU A 75 1.45 -12.11 8.17
CA LEU A 75 0.32 -11.91 7.25
C LEU A 75 -0.81 -12.92 7.48
N ILE A 76 -0.49 -14.05 8.06
CA ILE A 76 -1.41 -15.15 8.33
C ILE A 76 -1.25 -15.62 9.76
N THR A 77 -2.37 -15.95 10.40
CA THR A 77 -2.42 -16.67 11.68
C THR A 77 -3.11 -18.01 11.49
N ARG A 78 -2.79 -18.97 12.35
CA ARG A 78 -3.46 -20.27 12.36
C ARG A 78 -4.23 -20.42 13.66
N THR A 79 -5.46 -20.93 13.56
CA THR A 79 -6.25 -21.30 14.72
C THR A 79 -6.46 -22.82 14.74
N ARG A 80 -6.94 -23.34 15.85
CA ARG A 80 -7.26 -24.75 16.01
C ARG A 80 -8.73 -24.90 16.27
N GLU A 81 -9.43 -25.57 15.37
CA GLU A 81 -10.85 -25.92 15.49
C GLU A 81 -10.99 -27.45 15.43
N GLY A 82 -10.97 -28.11 16.57
CA GLY A 82 -10.93 -29.56 16.63
C GLY A 82 -9.66 -30.12 15.98
N GLN A 83 -9.81 -30.93 14.93
CA GLN A 83 -8.71 -31.46 14.13
C GLN A 83 -8.31 -30.56 12.95
N ARG A 84 -9.12 -29.53 12.70
CA ARG A 84 -8.84 -28.55 11.63
C ARG A 84 -7.90 -27.45 12.13
N ARG A 85 -7.04 -26.99 11.25
CA ARG A 85 -6.12 -25.87 11.51
C ARG A 85 -6.26 -24.83 10.38
N PRO A 86 -7.35 -24.05 10.38
CA PRO A 86 -7.54 -23.05 9.36
C PRO A 86 -6.53 -21.91 9.47
N CYS A 87 -6.14 -21.41 8.30
CA CYS A 87 -5.34 -20.21 8.16
C CYS A 87 -6.27 -19.00 8.03
N HIS A 88 -5.92 -17.94 8.71
CA HIS A 88 -6.66 -16.65 8.67
C HIS A 88 -5.73 -15.55 8.19
N LEU A 89 -6.25 -14.67 7.38
CA LEU A 89 -5.55 -13.44 7.03
C LEU A 89 -5.49 -12.52 8.25
N ASP A 90 -4.29 -12.02 8.58
CA ASP A 90 -4.13 -11.04 9.65
C ASP A 90 -4.13 -9.62 9.03
N PRO A 91 -5.16 -8.80 9.29
CA PRO A 91 -5.23 -7.48 8.70
C PRO A 91 -4.16 -6.51 9.21
N ALA A 92 -3.60 -6.72 10.39
CA ALA A 92 -2.64 -5.79 11.01
C ALA A 92 -1.37 -5.63 10.16
N ALA A 93 -0.82 -6.72 9.61
CA ALA A 93 0.36 -6.67 8.76
C ALA A 93 0.07 -5.98 7.43
N LEU A 94 -1.11 -6.21 6.84
CA LEU A 94 -1.54 -5.52 5.61
C LEU A 94 -1.77 -4.03 5.85
N GLU A 95 -2.32 -3.64 6.99
CA GLU A 95 -2.47 -2.24 7.38
C GLU A 95 -1.11 -1.53 7.48
N ALA A 96 -0.10 -2.19 8.04
CA ALA A 96 1.25 -1.64 8.13
C ALA A 96 1.86 -1.38 6.74
N LEU A 97 1.68 -2.32 5.80
CA LEU A 97 2.10 -2.16 4.41
C LEU A 97 1.36 -1.01 3.73
N THR A 98 0.06 -0.95 3.92
CA THR A 98 -0.80 0.10 3.35
C THR A 98 -0.39 1.47 3.89
N ALA A 99 -0.14 1.60 5.18
CA ALA A 99 0.31 2.84 5.80
C ALA A 99 1.65 3.33 5.22
N TRP A 100 2.59 2.41 4.98
CA TRP A 100 3.87 2.74 4.35
C TRP A 100 3.67 3.24 2.91
N ILE A 101 2.87 2.53 2.12
CA ILE A 101 2.54 2.90 0.74
C ILE A 101 1.82 4.25 0.69
N ASP A 102 0.84 4.46 1.56
CA ASP A 102 0.05 5.68 1.63
C ASP A 102 0.90 6.92 1.94
N THR A 103 1.95 6.78 2.72
CA THR A 103 2.89 7.87 2.99
C THR A 103 3.47 8.44 1.69
N TYR A 104 3.88 7.58 0.77
CA TYR A 104 4.44 7.98 -0.52
C TYR A 104 3.38 8.38 -1.55
N ARG A 105 2.22 7.73 -1.51
CA ARG A 105 1.09 8.08 -2.35
C ARG A 105 0.63 9.52 -2.09
N LEU A 106 0.51 9.91 -0.83
CA LEU A 106 0.12 11.27 -0.45
C LEU A 106 1.14 12.32 -0.89
N VAL A 107 2.43 12.01 -0.80
CA VAL A 107 3.50 12.89 -1.32
C VAL A 107 3.36 13.05 -2.84
N ALA A 108 3.17 11.97 -3.57
CA ALA A 108 2.98 12.00 -5.02
C ALA A 108 1.74 12.81 -5.42
N GLU A 109 0.61 12.63 -4.74
CA GLU A 109 -0.61 13.41 -4.98
C GLU A 109 -0.40 14.90 -4.78
N ARG A 110 0.34 15.31 -3.75
CA ARG A 110 0.69 16.72 -3.52
C ARG A 110 1.53 17.28 -4.64
N GLN A 111 2.50 16.52 -5.13
CA GLN A 111 3.33 16.92 -6.27
C GLN A 111 2.51 17.08 -7.55
N PHE A 112 1.59 16.17 -7.83
CA PHE A 112 0.67 16.25 -8.96
C PHE A 112 -0.26 17.47 -8.88
N ARG A 113 -0.79 17.78 -7.71
CA ARG A 113 -1.63 18.97 -7.52
C ARG A 113 -0.86 20.27 -7.78
N ARG A 114 0.39 20.35 -7.33
CA ARG A 114 1.27 21.49 -7.61
C ARG A 114 1.52 21.66 -9.11
N LEU A 115 1.79 20.57 -9.80
CA LEU A 115 1.99 20.57 -11.24
C LEU A 115 0.72 20.99 -11.97
N ASP A 116 -0.44 20.49 -11.60
CA ASP A 116 -1.74 20.89 -12.17
C ASP A 116 -2.00 22.39 -11.97
N ALA A 117 -1.70 22.93 -10.79
CA ALA A 117 -1.84 24.36 -10.52
C ALA A 117 -0.95 25.20 -11.44
N VAL A 118 0.31 24.81 -11.62
CA VAL A 118 1.25 25.48 -12.52
C VAL A 118 0.78 25.40 -13.98
N LEU A 119 0.33 24.22 -14.42
CA LEU A 119 -0.19 24.03 -15.78
C LEU A 119 -1.45 24.87 -16.04
N THR A 120 -2.33 24.97 -15.05
CA THR A 120 -3.54 25.81 -15.13
C THR A 120 -3.18 27.28 -15.26
N GLU A 121 -2.21 27.79 -14.50
CA GLU A 121 -1.72 29.17 -14.62
C GLU A 121 -1.11 29.42 -16.01
N MET A 122 -0.27 28.52 -16.50
CA MET A 122 0.31 28.63 -17.84
C MET A 122 -0.73 28.63 -18.94
N GLN A 123 -1.79 27.83 -18.82
CA GLN A 123 -2.90 27.81 -19.78
C GLN A 123 -3.73 29.09 -19.71
N SER A 124 -3.96 29.66 -18.53
CA SER A 124 -4.61 30.93 -18.36
C SER A 124 -3.84 32.06 -19.03
N ASP A 125 -2.53 32.13 -18.82
CA ASP A 125 -1.67 33.15 -19.44
C ASP A 125 -1.62 32.98 -20.96
N ALA A 126 -1.54 31.77 -21.47
CA ALA A 126 -1.59 31.51 -22.91
C ALA A 126 -2.94 31.93 -23.53
N SER A 127 -4.04 31.72 -22.83
CA SER A 127 -5.37 32.15 -23.27
C SER A 127 -5.52 33.70 -23.31
N LEU A 128 -4.97 34.38 -22.32
CA LEU A 128 -4.94 35.84 -22.27
C LEU A 128 -4.10 36.45 -23.41
N HIS A 129 -2.95 35.86 -23.70
CA HIS A 129 -2.07 36.27 -24.81
C HIS A 129 -2.72 35.97 -26.18
N GLY A 130 -3.45 34.86 -26.31
CA GLY A 130 -4.18 34.52 -27.51
C GLY A 130 -5.33 35.49 -27.81
N THR A 131 -6.02 35.98 -26.80
CA THR A 131 -7.13 36.91 -26.94
C THR A 131 -6.65 38.33 -27.34
N LEU A 132 -5.50 38.76 -26.83
CA LEU A 132 -4.89 40.03 -27.18
C LEU A 132 -4.39 40.09 -28.63
N HIS A 133 -4.03 38.95 -29.21
CA HIS A 133 -3.53 38.85 -30.59
C HIS A 133 -4.64 38.93 -31.62
N ILE A 134 -5.89 38.63 -31.28
CA ILE A 134 -7.05 38.64 -32.18
C ILE A 134 -7.64 40.07 -32.33
N GLU A 135 -7.51 40.92 -31.34
CA GLU A 135 -8.04 42.30 -31.40
C GLU A 135 -7.23 43.24 -32.27
N HIS A 136 -5.97 42.91 -32.59
CA HIS A 136 -5.11 43.79 -33.38
C HIS A 136 -5.28 43.63 -34.89
N THR A 137 -6.05 42.64 -35.35
CA THR A 137 -6.20 42.34 -36.79
C THR A 137 -7.47 42.98 -37.40
N LYS A 138 -8.34 43.60 -36.61
CA LYS A 138 -9.59 44.17 -37.11
C LYS A 138 -9.57 45.70 -37.36
N ALA A 139 -8.45 46.38 -37.14
CA ALA A 139 -8.34 47.82 -37.30
C ALA A 139 -7.70 48.28 -38.62
N GLY A 140 -7.65 47.44 -39.65
CA GLY A 140 -6.94 47.70 -40.89
C GLY A 140 -7.70 47.48 -42.21
N GLU A 141 -9.05 47.35 -42.19
CA GLU A 141 -9.81 47.33 -43.43
C GLU A 141 -10.79 48.52 -43.50
N LYS A 142 -10.39 49.49 -44.27
CA LYS A 142 -11.29 50.34 -45.00
C LYS A 142 -11.19 50.01 -46.47
#